data_6065373070426bfcad835fabee4a6219
#
_entry.id   6065373070426bfcad835fabee4a6219
#
_cell.length_a   1.000
_cell.length_b   1.000
_cell.length_c   1.000
_cell.angle_alpha   90.00
_cell.angle_beta   90.00
_cell.angle_gamma   90.00
#
_symmetry.space_group_name_H-M   'P 1'
#
loop_
_entity.id
_entity.type
_entity.pdbx_description
1 polymer ?
#
loop_
_entity_poly.entity_id
_entity_poly.type
_entity_poly.pdbx_seq_one_letter_code
_entity_poly.pdbx_strand_id
1 'polypeptide(L)'
;MPVADVYVHYVNKVERKDRTEAELIKVITWLTGFDSKTLKSHLKKQTNFKEFFKAAKIHPNAKQITGSICGVKIIEIEDPLMKKIRYMDKLVDELAKGRPMEKILRSGL
;
A
#
# COMPACT_ATOMS: atom_id res chain seq x y z
N MET A 1 15.05 1.65 5.71
CA MET A 1 14.75 0.54 4.77
C MET A 1 14.14 1.10 3.50
N PRO A 2 14.66 0.71 2.32
CA PRO A 2 14.04 1.12 1.07
C PRO A 2 12.68 0.46 0.85
N VAL A 3 11.75 1.22 0.26
CA VAL A 3 10.43 0.69 -0.08
C VAL A 3 10.56 -0.51 -1.04
N ALA A 4 11.57 -0.50 -1.91
CA ALA A 4 11.81 -1.59 -2.86
C ALA A 4 11.99 -2.95 -2.18
N ASP A 5 12.60 -2.99 -1.00
CA ASP A 5 12.81 -4.24 -0.27
C ASP A 5 11.48 -4.87 0.16
N VAL A 6 10.56 -4.03 0.62
CA VAL A 6 9.22 -4.48 1.03
C VAL A 6 8.36 -4.78 -0.21
N TYR A 7 8.53 -4.02 -1.28
CA TYR A 7 7.80 -4.23 -2.53
C TYR A 7 8.00 -5.65 -3.08
N VAL A 8 9.24 -6.15 -3.04
CA VAL A 8 9.53 -7.51 -3.48
C VAL A 8 8.71 -8.53 -2.67
N HIS A 9 8.61 -8.33 -1.35
CA HIS A 9 7.81 -9.20 -0.51
C HIS A 9 6.32 -9.11 -0.84
N TYR A 10 5.83 -7.91 -1.15
CA TYR A 10 4.43 -7.72 -1.56
C TYR A 10 4.14 -8.46 -2.87
N VAL A 11 5.03 -8.36 -3.87
CA VAL A 11 4.86 -9.06 -5.14
C VAL A 11 4.77 -10.57 -4.89
N ASN A 12 5.69 -11.12 -4.10
CA ASN A 12 5.69 -12.55 -3.78
C ASN A 12 4.41 -12.96 -3.07
N LYS A 13 3.94 -12.15 -2.13
CA LYS A 13 2.74 -12.43 -1.35
C LYS A 13 1.49 -12.51 -2.25
N VAL A 14 1.31 -11.51 -3.13
CA VAL A 14 0.12 -11.47 -3.96
C VAL A 14 0.16 -12.54 -5.06
N GLU A 15 1.33 -12.81 -5.62
CA GLU A 15 1.47 -13.83 -6.67
C GLU A 15 1.20 -15.24 -6.14
N ARG A 16 1.56 -15.52 -4.89
CA ARG A 16 1.23 -16.80 -4.26
C ARG A 16 -0.28 -17.03 -4.15
N LYS A 17 -1.06 -15.97 -4.20
CA LYS A 17 -2.53 -16.00 -4.07
C LYS A 17 -3.21 -15.73 -5.41
N ASP A 18 -2.49 -15.95 -6.50
CA ASP A 18 -2.99 -15.79 -7.87
C ASP A 18 -3.43 -14.36 -8.20
N ARG A 19 -2.86 -13.37 -7.52
CA ARG A 19 -3.04 -11.96 -7.89
C ARG A 19 -1.80 -11.50 -8.65
N THR A 20 -1.91 -10.35 -9.31
CA THR A 20 -0.86 -9.88 -10.21
C THR A 20 -0.14 -8.66 -9.67
N GLU A 21 1.09 -8.44 -10.16
CA GLU A 21 1.84 -7.23 -9.83
C GLU A 21 1.11 -5.98 -10.34
N ALA A 22 0.41 -6.07 -11.47
CA ALA A 22 -0.38 -4.96 -11.99
C ALA A 22 -1.46 -4.53 -11.00
N GLU A 23 -2.11 -5.48 -10.35
CA GLU A 23 -3.09 -5.20 -9.31
C GLU A 23 -2.44 -4.56 -8.09
N LEU A 24 -1.27 -5.05 -7.70
CA LEU A 24 -0.49 -4.47 -6.60
C LEU A 24 -0.11 -3.02 -6.88
N ILE A 25 0.38 -2.73 -8.09
CA ILE A 25 0.71 -1.37 -8.51
C ILE A 25 -0.52 -0.48 -8.44
N LYS A 26 -1.65 -0.96 -8.90
CA LYS A 26 -2.92 -0.21 -8.86
C LYS A 26 -3.30 0.18 -7.44
N VAL A 27 -3.16 -0.76 -6.50
CA VAL A 27 -3.47 -0.52 -5.09
C VAL A 27 -2.53 0.54 -4.50
N ILE A 28 -1.24 0.40 -4.74
CA ILE A 28 -0.24 1.34 -4.19
C ILE A 28 -0.40 2.72 -4.80
N THR A 29 -0.63 2.82 -6.12
CA THR A 29 -0.80 4.12 -6.77
C THR A 29 -2.09 4.81 -6.32
N TRP A 30 -3.14 4.05 -6.06
CA TRP A 30 -4.37 4.60 -5.48
C TRP A 30 -4.09 5.24 -4.11
N LEU A 31 -3.35 4.53 -3.25
CA LEU A 31 -3.07 5.01 -1.90
C LEU A 31 -2.18 6.24 -1.90
N THR A 32 -1.13 6.23 -2.72
CA THR A 32 -0.06 7.23 -2.67
C THR A 32 -0.26 8.43 -3.59
N GLY A 33 -1.18 8.32 -4.55
CA GLY A 33 -1.35 9.36 -5.57
C GLY A 33 -0.28 9.37 -6.64
N PHE A 34 0.71 8.49 -6.57
CA PHE A 34 1.72 8.36 -7.62
C PHE A 34 1.12 7.69 -8.85
N ASP A 35 1.63 8.02 -10.03
CA ASP A 35 1.38 7.18 -11.19
C ASP A 35 2.36 6.01 -11.20
N SER A 36 2.14 5.05 -12.10
CA SER A 36 2.97 3.86 -12.19
C SER A 36 4.44 4.20 -12.45
N LYS A 37 4.70 5.20 -13.30
CA LYS A 37 6.06 5.64 -13.65
C LYS A 37 6.78 6.21 -12.42
N THR A 38 6.11 7.06 -11.66
CA THR A 38 6.67 7.66 -10.45
C THR A 38 6.95 6.61 -9.39
N LEU A 39 6.02 5.67 -9.20
CA LEU A 39 6.22 4.56 -8.27
C LEU A 39 7.47 3.76 -8.64
N LYS A 40 7.60 3.38 -9.91
CA LYS A 40 8.76 2.62 -10.39
C LYS A 40 10.07 3.40 -10.21
N SER A 41 10.03 4.71 -10.39
CA SER A 41 11.18 5.59 -10.15
C SER A 41 11.64 5.52 -8.69
N HIS A 42 10.71 5.58 -7.74
CA HIS A 42 11.03 5.45 -6.31
C HIS A 42 11.61 4.09 -5.97
N LEU A 43 11.09 3.03 -6.58
CA LEU A 43 11.62 1.68 -6.38
C LEU A 43 13.05 1.57 -6.90
N LYS A 44 13.31 2.11 -8.09
CA LYS A 44 14.64 2.09 -8.71
C LYS A 44 15.66 2.89 -7.89
N LYS A 45 15.25 4.03 -7.35
CA LYS A 45 16.10 4.90 -6.53
C LYS A 45 16.26 4.38 -5.10
N GLN A 46 15.58 3.30 -4.74
CA GLN A 46 15.60 2.75 -3.39
C GLN A 46 15.19 3.78 -2.34
N THR A 47 14.17 4.58 -2.66
CA THR A 47 13.63 5.59 -1.76
C THR A 47 13.16 4.93 -0.45
N ASN A 48 13.52 5.51 0.69
CA ASN A 48 13.07 4.98 1.99
C ASN A 48 11.62 5.37 2.27
N PHE A 49 11.01 4.72 3.27
CA PHE A 49 9.60 4.94 3.58
C PHE A 49 9.27 6.39 3.95
N LYS A 50 10.17 7.03 4.69
CA LYS A 50 9.95 8.42 5.11
C LYS A 50 9.85 9.35 3.90
N GLU A 51 10.81 9.26 2.99
CA GLU A 51 10.84 10.10 1.80
C GLU A 51 9.74 9.72 0.82
N PHE A 52 9.45 8.43 0.70
CA PHE A 52 8.38 7.93 -0.16
C PHE A 52 7.03 8.52 0.25
N PHE A 53 6.67 8.40 1.52
CA PHE A 53 5.38 8.92 2.01
C PHE A 53 5.37 10.43 2.15
N LYS A 54 6.54 11.08 2.30
CA LYS A 54 6.63 12.53 2.28
C LYS A 54 6.25 13.08 0.90
N ALA A 55 6.67 12.40 -0.16
CA ALA A 55 6.34 12.77 -1.54
C ALA A 55 4.93 12.34 -1.94
N ALA A 56 4.34 11.37 -1.24
CA ALA A 56 3.04 10.83 -1.56
C ALA A 56 1.91 11.77 -1.18
N LYS A 57 0.84 11.74 -1.98
CA LYS A 57 -0.40 12.43 -1.68
C LYS A 57 -1.45 11.38 -1.33
N ILE A 58 -1.58 11.09 -0.04
CA ILE A 58 -2.44 10.01 0.43
C ILE A 58 -3.89 10.26 0.03
N HIS A 59 -4.53 9.23 -0.50
CA HIS A 59 -5.93 9.33 -0.94
C HIS A 59 -6.83 9.73 0.23
N PRO A 60 -7.77 10.67 0.03
CA PRO A 60 -8.66 11.13 1.10
C PRO A 60 -9.43 9.99 1.77
N ASN A 61 -9.75 8.93 1.04
CA ASN A 61 -10.50 7.80 1.57
C ASN A 61 -9.62 6.76 2.28
N ALA A 62 -8.31 7.00 2.40
CA ALA A 62 -7.43 6.10 3.12
C ALA A 62 -7.85 5.94 4.59
N LYS A 63 -8.45 6.96 5.17
CA LYS A 63 -8.98 6.89 6.55
C LYS A 63 -10.08 5.85 6.73
N GLN A 64 -10.66 5.36 5.63
CA GLN A 64 -11.63 4.27 5.66
C GLN A 64 -10.96 2.90 5.76
N ILE A 65 -9.63 2.86 5.66
CA ILE A 65 -8.85 1.64 5.85
C ILE A 65 -8.78 1.39 7.36
N THR A 66 -9.63 0.48 7.84
CA THR A 66 -9.73 0.17 9.26
C THR A 66 -9.41 -1.30 9.51
N GLY A 67 -9.58 -1.75 10.74
CA GLY A 67 -9.27 -3.10 11.13
C GLY A 67 -7.85 -3.22 11.65
N SER A 68 -7.29 -4.43 11.60
CA SER A 68 -5.96 -4.67 12.13
C SER A 68 -5.09 -5.37 11.12
N ILE A 69 -3.78 -5.19 11.25
CA ILE A 69 -2.76 -5.88 10.49
C ILE A 69 -1.66 -6.30 11.45
N CYS A 70 -1.28 -7.58 11.40
CA CYS A 70 -0.27 -8.14 12.31
C CYS A 70 -0.60 -7.88 13.79
N GLY A 71 -1.90 -7.92 14.15
CA GLY A 71 -2.35 -7.73 15.53
C GLY A 71 -2.43 -6.29 16.00
N VAL A 72 -2.15 -5.33 15.12
CA VAL A 72 -2.18 -3.90 15.44
C VAL A 72 -3.40 -3.26 14.79
N LYS A 73 -4.22 -2.57 15.58
CA LYS A 73 -5.37 -1.83 15.06
C LYS A 73 -4.89 -0.54 14.43
N ILE A 74 -5.18 -0.37 13.15
CA ILE A 74 -4.71 0.80 12.38
C ILE A 74 -5.17 2.11 13.01
N ILE A 75 -6.42 2.16 13.48
CA ILE A 75 -7.00 3.37 14.06
C ILE A 75 -6.26 3.83 15.33
N GLU A 76 -5.57 2.93 16.00
CA GLU A 76 -4.84 3.23 17.24
C GLU A 76 -3.41 3.70 16.99
N ILE A 77 -2.93 3.66 15.76
CA ILE A 77 -1.57 4.09 15.43
C ILE A 77 -1.49 5.61 15.45
N GLU A 78 -0.64 6.15 16.30
CA GLU A 78 -0.48 7.60 16.45
C GLU A 78 0.55 8.19 15.50
N ASP A 79 1.64 7.45 15.22
CA ASP A 79 2.70 7.91 14.31
C ASP A 79 2.16 8.00 12.87
N PRO A 80 2.16 9.20 12.26
CA PRO A 80 1.61 9.36 10.91
C PRO A 80 2.32 8.51 9.86
N LEU A 81 3.63 8.38 9.94
CA LEU A 81 4.40 7.57 8.99
C LEU A 81 4.05 6.09 9.14
N MET A 82 4.06 5.59 10.36
CA MET A 82 3.71 4.20 10.63
C MET A 82 2.28 3.89 10.19
N LYS A 83 1.36 4.82 10.42
CA LYS A 83 -0.04 4.65 9.99
C LYS A 83 -0.14 4.50 8.48
N LYS A 84 0.61 5.31 7.72
CA LYS A 84 0.63 5.21 6.26
C LYS A 84 1.21 3.88 5.78
N ILE A 85 2.27 3.43 6.41
CA ILE A 85 2.86 2.12 6.11
C ILE A 85 1.84 1.01 6.36
N ARG A 86 1.12 1.08 7.46
CA ARG A 86 0.10 0.07 7.80
C ARG A 86 -1.11 0.12 6.88
N TYR A 87 -1.48 1.30 6.37
CA TYR A 87 -2.49 1.39 5.32
C TYR A 87 -2.07 0.55 4.11
N MET A 88 -0.82 0.71 3.67
CA MET A 88 -0.31 -0.03 2.52
C MET A 88 -0.29 -1.53 2.80
N ASP A 89 0.22 -1.94 3.97
CA ASP A 89 0.24 -3.34 4.38
C ASP A 89 -1.18 -3.95 4.37
N LYS A 90 -2.15 -3.21 4.87
CA LYS A 90 -3.54 -3.70 4.93
C LYS A 90 -4.14 -3.89 3.54
N LEU A 91 -3.90 -2.94 2.63
CA LEU A 91 -4.40 -3.06 1.26
C LEU A 91 -3.77 -4.26 0.56
N VAL A 92 -2.47 -4.48 0.73
CA VAL A 92 -1.79 -5.64 0.16
C VAL A 92 -2.32 -6.93 0.74
N ASP A 93 -2.57 -6.96 2.05
CA ASP A 93 -3.16 -8.13 2.71
C ASP A 93 -4.54 -8.46 2.16
N GLU A 94 -5.39 -7.44 1.95
CA GLU A 94 -6.72 -7.63 1.37
C GLU A 94 -6.62 -8.15 -0.06
N LEU A 95 -5.67 -7.65 -0.83
CA LEU A 95 -5.43 -8.11 -2.19
C LEU A 95 -5.03 -9.59 -2.19
N ALA A 96 -4.11 -9.98 -1.33
CA ALA A 96 -3.65 -11.36 -1.21
C ALA A 96 -4.77 -12.30 -0.75
N LYS A 97 -5.72 -11.81 0.05
CA LYS A 97 -6.86 -12.60 0.51
C LYS A 97 -7.95 -12.77 -0.54
N GLY A 98 -7.76 -12.22 -1.72
CA GLY A 98 -8.71 -12.40 -2.83
C GLY A 98 -9.85 -11.41 -2.85
N ARG A 99 -9.74 -10.31 -2.10
CA ARG A 99 -10.80 -9.31 -2.07
C ARG A 99 -10.93 -8.62 -3.43
N PRO A 100 -12.15 -8.29 -3.90
CA PRO A 100 -12.31 -7.56 -5.16
C PRO A 100 -11.67 -6.17 -5.09
N MET A 101 -11.10 -5.71 -6.22
CA MET A 101 -10.44 -4.41 -6.27
C MET A 101 -11.35 -3.27 -5.83
N GLU A 102 -12.61 -3.28 -6.21
CA GLU A 102 -13.58 -2.25 -5.84
C GLU A 102 -13.83 -2.16 -4.33
N LYS A 103 -13.56 -3.25 -3.60
CA LYS A 103 -13.67 -3.29 -2.15
C LYS A 103 -12.37 -2.83 -1.48
N ILE A 104 -11.23 -3.12 -2.11
CA ILE A 104 -9.92 -2.70 -1.61
C ILE A 104 -9.76 -1.19 -1.80
N LEU A 105 -10.09 -0.70 -3.00
CA LEU A 105 -10.00 0.72 -3.33
C LEU A 105 -11.27 1.43 -2.83
N ARG A 106 -11.16 2.07 -1.71
CA ARG A 106 -12.28 2.74 -1.06
C ARG A 106 -12.52 4.11 -1.67
N SER A 107 -12.72 4.14 -2.98
CA SER A 107 -12.83 5.38 -3.75
C SER A 107 -14.23 5.97 -3.79
N GLY A 108 -15.22 5.30 -3.16
CA GLY A 108 -16.58 5.83 -3.08
C GLY A 108 -17.46 5.51 -4.27
N LEU A 109 -17.05 4.59 -5.11
CA LEU A 109 -17.85 4.15 -6.26
C LEU A 109 -18.65 2.91 -5.94
#